data_35b15a519ff01454d1623aa4379984ca
#
_entry.id   35b15a519ff01454d1623aa4379984ca
#
_cell.length_a   1.000
_cell.length_b   1.000
_cell.length_c   1.000
_cell.angle_alpha   90.00
_cell.angle_beta   90.00
_cell.angle_gamma   90.00
#
_symmetry.space_group_name_H-M   'P 1'
#
loop_
_entity.id
_entity.type
_entity.pdbx_description
1 polymer ?
#
loop_
_entity_poly.entity_id
_entity_poly.type
_entity_poly.pdbx_seq_one_letter_code
_entity_poly.pdbx_strand_id
1 'polypeptide(L)'
;MPPLEAMERYSADAIRYWAASTSLGKDAVIHEDKFRSGARLITKLWNVARFSERFLEGYEAPDQPKESAPPIELDMLSSADRWILSRLQHLVQRVTKLFENYDYAAAKSEIEAFFWSELADNYLEMCKQRLYNQAAPKREGARFALYHGLKTIVLLFAPFLPFVTEEIYLGMFAEKERVTSIHRCRWPVAEAWLEDEMVESTGEALVGIATAVRRYKSEKNLPLSTDLPRLQLMVEPTELRATLIWAGADLMSVTRAGQVEVVDGLDPGLEAIHVDGGIHIGIGPVEESA
;
A
#
# COMPACT_ATOMS: atom_id res chain seq x y z
N MET A 1 9.29 -32.77 -8.81
CA MET A 1 9.84 -32.45 -7.46
C MET A 1 8.87 -32.99 -6.42
N PRO A 2 9.30 -33.87 -5.51
CA PRO A 2 8.46 -34.33 -4.41
C PRO A 2 8.04 -33.18 -3.49
N PRO A 3 6.85 -33.21 -2.86
CA PRO A 3 6.35 -32.10 -2.03
C PRO A 3 7.28 -31.71 -0.87
N LEU A 4 7.90 -32.68 -0.21
CA LEU A 4 8.84 -32.41 0.89
C LEU A 4 10.08 -31.66 0.42
N GLU A 5 10.69 -32.07 -0.69
CA GLU A 5 11.83 -31.37 -1.30
C GLU A 5 11.46 -29.95 -1.70
N ALA A 6 10.26 -29.74 -2.25
CA ALA A 6 9.77 -28.41 -2.58
C ALA A 6 9.58 -27.53 -1.33
N MET A 7 9.06 -28.09 -0.23
CA MET A 7 8.92 -27.36 1.05
C MET A 7 10.28 -26.99 1.66
N GLU A 8 11.25 -27.90 1.62
CA GLU A 8 12.61 -27.63 2.10
C GLU A 8 13.30 -26.51 1.31
N ARG A 9 13.06 -26.46 -0.02
CA ARG A 9 13.69 -25.48 -0.90
C ARG A 9 13.01 -24.13 -0.93
N TYR A 10 11.67 -24.07 -0.84
CA TYR A 10 10.87 -22.86 -1.06
C TYR A 10 10.02 -22.43 0.14
N SER A 11 9.85 -23.23 1.14
CA SER A 11 8.94 -23.13 2.31
C SER A 11 7.55 -23.73 2.09
N ALA A 12 6.90 -24.09 3.20
CA ALA A 12 5.52 -24.60 3.17
C ALA A 12 4.54 -23.56 2.64
N ASP A 13 4.71 -22.28 3.01
CA ASP A 13 3.85 -21.19 2.53
C ASP A 13 3.98 -20.97 1.01
N ALA A 14 5.19 -21.12 0.44
CA ALA A 14 5.36 -20.99 -1.00
C ALA A 14 4.64 -22.10 -1.78
N ILE A 15 4.59 -23.32 -1.24
CA ILE A 15 3.83 -24.42 -1.84
C ILE A 15 2.33 -24.16 -1.71
N ARG A 16 1.87 -23.67 -0.57
CA ARG A 16 0.46 -23.27 -0.36
C ARG A 16 0.05 -22.14 -1.30
N TYR A 17 0.92 -21.14 -1.50
CA TYR A 17 0.70 -20.07 -2.46
C TYR A 17 0.49 -20.62 -3.88
N TRP A 18 1.33 -21.56 -4.32
CA TRP A 18 1.16 -22.20 -5.62
C TRP A 18 -0.17 -22.96 -5.70
N ALA A 19 -0.50 -23.77 -4.71
CA ALA A 19 -1.76 -24.52 -4.67
C ALA A 19 -2.98 -23.58 -4.76
N ALA A 20 -2.98 -22.50 -4.00
CA ALA A 20 -4.02 -21.47 -4.01
C ALA A 20 -4.07 -20.63 -5.31
N SER A 21 -3.06 -20.70 -6.17
CA SER A 21 -3.05 -20.00 -7.45
C SER A 21 -3.79 -20.75 -8.57
N THR A 22 -4.32 -21.95 -8.29
CA THR A 22 -5.07 -22.76 -9.24
C THR A 22 -6.55 -22.73 -8.88
N SER A 23 -7.40 -22.29 -9.82
CA SER A 23 -8.85 -22.31 -9.63
C SER A 23 -9.37 -23.74 -9.50
N LEU A 24 -10.42 -23.92 -8.70
CA LEU A 24 -11.09 -25.22 -8.51
C LEU A 24 -11.54 -25.78 -9.88
N GLY A 25 -11.36 -27.08 -10.08
CA GLY A 25 -11.70 -27.77 -11.32
C GLY A 25 -10.71 -27.57 -12.47
N LYS A 26 -9.57 -26.93 -12.24
CA LYS A 26 -8.46 -26.81 -13.18
C LYS A 26 -7.29 -27.70 -12.77
N ASP A 27 -6.57 -28.21 -13.77
CA ASP A 27 -5.34 -28.97 -13.50
C ASP A 27 -4.24 -28.05 -12.96
N ALA A 28 -3.64 -28.47 -11.85
CA ALA A 28 -2.51 -27.78 -11.26
C ALA A 28 -1.20 -28.24 -11.90
N VAL A 29 -0.61 -27.40 -12.73
CA VAL A 29 0.71 -27.67 -13.31
C VAL A 29 1.80 -27.17 -12.36
N ILE A 30 2.75 -28.07 -12.02
CA ILE A 30 3.87 -27.73 -11.15
C ILE A 30 4.90 -26.96 -11.99
N HIS A 31 5.05 -25.67 -11.69
CA HIS A 31 6.11 -24.80 -12.21
C HIS A 31 6.91 -24.20 -11.06
N GLU A 32 8.22 -24.38 -11.06
CA GLU A 32 9.10 -23.82 -10.02
C GLU A 32 8.99 -22.28 -9.92
N ASP A 33 8.70 -21.60 -11.02
CA ASP A 33 8.54 -20.13 -11.02
C ASP A 33 7.36 -19.67 -10.14
N LYS A 34 6.33 -20.49 -9.98
CA LYS A 34 5.22 -20.19 -9.05
C LYS A 34 5.67 -20.29 -7.59
N PHE A 35 6.51 -21.28 -7.27
CA PHE A 35 7.11 -21.41 -5.93
C PHE A 35 8.04 -20.22 -5.63
N ARG A 36 8.86 -19.81 -6.61
CA ARG A 36 9.70 -18.61 -6.49
C ARG A 36 8.88 -17.33 -6.32
N SER A 37 7.74 -17.23 -7.01
CA SER A 37 6.83 -16.08 -6.83
C SER A 37 6.24 -16.05 -5.43
N GLY A 38 5.80 -17.19 -4.90
CA GLY A 38 5.35 -17.32 -3.52
C GLY A 38 6.45 -16.93 -2.51
N ALA A 39 7.68 -17.43 -2.69
CA ALA A 39 8.80 -17.10 -1.82
C ALA A 39 9.13 -15.58 -1.86
N ARG A 40 9.03 -14.94 -3.05
CA ARG A 40 9.21 -13.49 -3.17
C ARG A 40 8.12 -12.71 -2.44
N LEU A 41 6.85 -13.12 -2.55
CA LEU A 41 5.74 -12.50 -1.83
C LEU A 41 5.96 -12.61 -0.31
N ILE A 42 6.31 -13.80 0.20
CA ILE A 42 6.60 -14.05 1.61
C ILE A 42 7.72 -13.13 2.10
N THR A 43 8.82 -13.05 1.36
CA THR A 43 9.95 -12.18 1.68
C THR A 43 9.56 -10.70 1.69
N LYS A 44 8.77 -10.25 0.71
CA LYS A 44 8.30 -8.86 0.66
C LYS A 44 7.37 -8.56 1.83
N LEU A 45 6.42 -9.45 2.14
CA LEU A 45 5.48 -9.29 3.26
C LEU A 45 6.24 -9.18 4.60
N TRP A 46 7.22 -10.06 4.82
CA TRP A 46 8.09 -10.01 5.97
C TRP A 46 8.87 -8.69 6.06
N ASN A 47 9.48 -8.26 4.94
CA ASN A 47 10.26 -7.03 4.92
C ASN A 47 9.38 -5.78 5.15
N VAL A 48 8.17 -5.74 4.61
CA VAL A 48 7.20 -4.67 4.89
C VAL A 48 6.80 -4.66 6.36
N ALA A 49 6.55 -5.82 6.96
CA ALA A 49 6.24 -5.94 8.37
C ALA A 49 7.40 -5.44 9.25
N ARG A 50 8.63 -5.90 9.00
CA ARG A 50 9.83 -5.46 9.73
C ARG A 50 10.12 -3.97 9.55
N PHE A 51 9.88 -3.43 8.37
CA PHE A 51 9.98 -1.98 8.14
C PHE A 51 8.96 -1.21 8.98
N SER A 52 7.72 -1.71 9.03
CA SER A 52 6.60 -1.05 9.71
C SER A 52 6.71 -1.12 11.24
N GLU A 53 7.25 -2.21 11.77
CA GLU A 53 7.37 -2.49 13.21
C GLU A 53 7.98 -1.32 13.98
N ARG A 54 9.08 -0.75 13.49
CA ARG A 54 9.77 0.38 14.13
C ARG A 54 8.93 1.66 14.26
N PHE A 55 7.95 1.85 13.36
CA PHE A 55 7.05 3.01 13.40
C PHE A 55 5.82 2.74 14.26
N LEU A 56 5.51 1.47 14.48
CA LEU A 56 4.40 1.00 15.30
C LEU A 56 4.82 0.64 16.73
N GLU A 57 6.11 0.77 17.05
CA GLU A 57 6.59 0.68 18.43
C GLU A 57 5.93 1.77 19.28
N GLY A 58 5.36 1.39 20.44
CA GLY A 58 4.60 2.30 21.28
C GLY A 58 3.32 2.87 20.67
N TYR A 59 2.88 2.37 19.52
CA TYR A 59 1.55 2.71 18.99
C TYR A 59 0.48 1.90 19.71
N GLU A 60 -0.44 2.60 20.34
CA GLU A 60 -1.63 2.00 20.93
C GLU A 60 -2.76 2.10 19.90
N ALA A 61 -3.23 0.95 19.41
CA ALA A 61 -4.40 0.94 18.56
C ALA A 61 -5.59 1.49 19.37
N PRO A 62 -6.34 2.47 18.83
CA PRO A 62 -7.50 2.95 19.52
C PRO A 62 -8.47 1.79 19.79
N ASP A 63 -9.11 1.81 20.94
CA ASP A 63 -10.16 0.85 21.27
C ASP A 63 -11.16 0.79 20.11
N GLN A 64 -11.67 -0.42 19.83
CA GLN A 64 -12.66 -0.59 18.77
C GLN A 64 -13.78 0.45 18.92
N PRO A 65 -14.24 1.06 17.82
CA PRO A 65 -15.21 2.15 17.91
C PRO A 65 -16.41 1.70 18.73
N LYS A 66 -16.72 2.45 19.78
CA LYS A 66 -18.05 2.40 20.39
C LYS A 66 -19.00 2.84 19.27
N GLU A 67 -20.11 2.18 19.12
CA GLU A 67 -21.11 2.27 18.02
C GLU A 67 -21.40 3.65 17.39
N SER A 68 -20.78 4.75 17.85
CA SER A 68 -21.13 6.11 17.48
C SER A 68 -19.98 7.06 17.12
N ALA A 69 -18.70 6.65 17.16
CA ALA A 69 -17.60 7.55 16.77
C ALA A 69 -16.44 6.79 16.12
N PRO A 70 -15.85 7.31 15.03
CA PRO A 70 -14.64 6.73 14.44
C PRO A 70 -13.49 6.74 15.46
N PRO A 71 -12.60 5.73 15.43
CA PRO A 71 -11.49 5.58 16.38
C PRO A 71 -10.38 6.63 16.19
N ILE A 72 -10.44 7.41 15.13
CA ILE A 72 -9.53 8.52 14.81
C ILE A 72 -10.33 9.65 14.16
N GLU A 73 -9.97 10.90 14.43
CA GLU A 73 -10.53 12.05 13.74
C GLU A 73 -10.03 12.09 12.28
N LEU A 74 -10.95 12.30 11.32
CA LEU A 74 -10.64 12.23 9.89
C LEU A 74 -9.63 13.30 9.44
N ASP A 75 -9.53 14.42 10.14
CA ASP A 75 -8.57 15.48 9.89
C ASP A 75 -7.12 15.08 10.27
N MET A 76 -6.96 14.06 11.12
CA MET A 76 -5.66 13.46 11.44
C MET A 76 -5.12 12.60 10.29
N LEU A 77 -5.97 12.19 9.35
CA LEU A 77 -5.59 11.40 8.18
C LEU A 77 -5.20 12.32 7.01
N SER A 78 -4.11 11.99 6.31
CA SER A 78 -3.80 12.63 5.03
C SER A 78 -4.66 12.07 3.90
N SER A 79 -4.56 12.66 2.71
CA SER A 79 -5.23 12.13 1.52
C SER A 79 -4.79 10.71 1.20
N ALA A 80 -3.49 10.40 1.33
CA ALA A 80 -2.97 9.05 1.11
C ALA A 80 -3.45 8.05 2.17
N ASP A 81 -3.56 8.47 3.44
CA ASP A 81 -4.07 7.61 4.51
C ASP A 81 -5.54 7.24 4.29
N ARG A 82 -6.37 8.23 3.95
CA ARG A 82 -7.79 8.01 3.66
C ARG A 82 -7.97 7.14 2.42
N TRP A 83 -7.18 7.40 1.37
CA TRP A 83 -7.19 6.59 0.15
C TRP A 83 -6.91 5.11 0.42
N ILE A 84 -5.79 4.79 1.07
CA ILE A 84 -5.43 3.38 1.29
C ILE A 84 -6.45 2.68 2.19
N LEU A 85 -7.02 3.38 3.17
CA LEU A 85 -8.06 2.84 4.04
C LEU A 85 -9.36 2.59 3.28
N SER A 86 -9.81 3.49 2.40
CA SER A 86 -11.00 3.30 1.57
C SER A 86 -10.81 2.12 0.61
N ARG A 87 -9.70 2.07 -0.11
CA ARG A 87 -9.35 0.96 -1.00
C ARG A 87 -9.30 -0.39 -0.28
N LEU A 88 -8.84 -0.39 0.98
CA LEU A 88 -8.81 -1.58 1.83
C LEU A 88 -10.22 -2.10 2.13
N GLN A 89 -11.20 -1.21 2.37
CA GLN A 89 -12.59 -1.64 2.61
C GLN A 89 -13.16 -2.36 1.38
N HIS A 90 -12.96 -1.80 0.20
CA HIS A 90 -13.37 -2.44 -1.06
C HIS A 90 -12.66 -3.79 -1.29
N LEU A 91 -11.37 -3.90 -0.93
CA LEU A 91 -10.67 -5.17 -0.97
C LEU A 91 -11.31 -6.20 -0.06
N VAL A 92 -11.59 -5.85 1.21
CA VAL A 92 -12.22 -6.74 2.18
C VAL A 92 -13.57 -7.24 1.66
N GLN A 93 -14.40 -6.35 1.11
CA GLN A 93 -15.71 -6.72 0.55
C GLN A 93 -15.58 -7.70 -0.62
N ARG A 94 -14.69 -7.40 -1.58
CA ARG A 94 -14.48 -8.26 -2.77
C ARG A 94 -13.92 -9.62 -2.39
N VAL A 95 -12.90 -9.64 -1.56
CA VAL A 95 -12.25 -10.88 -1.12
C VAL A 95 -13.22 -11.75 -0.32
N THR A 96 -14.05 -11.17 0.54
CA THR A 96 -15.08 -11.91 1.28
C THR A 96 -16.05 -12.59 0.33
N LYS A 97 -16.57 -11.89 -0.68
CA LYS A 97 -17.45 -12.48 -1.71
C LYS A 97 -16.78 -13.61 -2.49
N LEU A 98 -15.49 -13.45 -2.82
CA LEU A 98 -14.73 -14.49 -3.52
C LEU A 98 -14.56 -15.74 -2.65
N PHE A 99 -14.30 -15.58 -1.36
CA PHE A 99 -14.24 -16.69 -0.41
C PHE A 99 -15.60 -17.40 -0.25
N GLU A 100 -16.69 -16.66 -0.14
CA GLU A 100 -18.06 -17.20 -0.08
C GLU A 100 -18.41 -18.01 -1.33
N ASN A 101 -17.88 -17.63 -2.49
CA ASN A 101 -18.05 -18.34 -3.76
C ASN A 101 -16.99 -19.44 -4.01
N TYR A 102 -16.11 -19.71 -3.05
CA TYR A 102 -15.01 -20.66 -3.16
C TYR A 102 -14.00 -20.32 -4.28
N ASP A 103 -13.93 -19.06 -4.73
CA ASP A 103 -12.95 -18.60 -5.72
C ASP A 103 -11.66 -18.11 -5.05
N TYR A 104 -10.94 -19.05 -4.45
CA TYR A 104 -9.74 -18.78 -3.67
C TYR A 104 -8.59 -18.23 -4.51
N ALA A 105 -8.50 -18.63 -5.79
CA ALA A 105 -7.43 -18.17 -6.66
C ALA A 105 -7.59 -16.68 -7.00
N ALA A 106 -8.82 -16.22 -7.27
CA ALA A 106 -9.11 -14.80 -7.45
C ALA A 106 -8.91 -14.02 -6.15
N ALA A 107 -9.42 -14.53 -5.02
CA ALA A 107 -9.23 -13.90 -3.70
C ALA A 107 -7.75 -13.66 -3.39
N LYS A 108 -6.89 -14.69 -3.55
CA LYS A 108 -5.45 -14.56 -3.37
C LYS A 108 -4.86 -13.49 -4.30
N SER A 109 -5.27 -13.46 -5.56
CA SER A 109 -4.74 -12.52 -6.55
C SER A 109 -5.12 -11.07 -6.24
N GLU A 110 -6.35 -10.82 -5.78
CA GLU A 110 -6.79 -9.48 -5.34
C GLU A 110 -5.98 -8.99 -4.15
N ILE A 111 -5.77 -9.83 -3.13
CA ILE A 111 -4.96 -9.48 -1.95
C ILE A 111 -3.51 -9.18 -2.37
N GLU A 112 -2.94 -10.02 -3.22
CA GLU A 112 -1.58 -9.87 -3.71
C GLU A 112 -1.40 -8.57 -4.51
N ALA A 113 -2.33 -8.26 -5.42
CA ALA A 113 -2.31 -7.04 -6.22
C ALA A 113 -2.37 -5.79 -5.33
N PHE A 114 -3.29 -5.75 -4.37
CA PHE A 114 -3.39 -4.65 -3.41
C PHE A 114 -2.11 -4.50 -2.58
N PHE A 115 -1.60 -5.60 -2.04
CA PHE A 115 -0.38 -5.59 -1.22
C PHE A 115 0.82 -5.02 -1.98
N TRP A 116 1.05 -5.47 -3.22
CA TRP A 116 2.17 -4.99 -4.03
C TRP A 116 1.96 -3.55 -4.47
N SER A 117 0.86 -3.30 -5.19
CA SER A 117 0.70 -2.04 -5.93
C SER A 117 0.23 -0.89 -5.05
N GLU A 118 -0.74 -1.13 -4.15
CA GLU A 118 -1.32 -0.03 -3.37
C GLU A 118 -0.57 0.18 -2.06
N LEU A 119 -0.38 -0.87 -1.26
CA LEU A 119 0.24 -0.73 0.05
C LEU A 119 1.76 -0.56 -0.03
N ALA A 120 2.49 -1.54 -0.65
CA ALA A 120 3.94 -1.60 -0.54
C ALA A 120 4.68 -0.63 -1.47
N ASP A 121 4.22 -0.47 -2.71
CA ASP A 121 4.95 0.31 -3.71
C ASP A 121 4.50 1.78 -3.77
N ASN A 122 3.28 2.11 -3.27
CA ASN A 122 2.78 3.46 -3.29
C ASN A 122 2.55 4.04 -1.89
N TYR A 123 1.63 3.49 -1.09
CA TYR A 123 1.27 4.08 0.20
C TYR A 123 2.46 4.22 1.15
N LEU A 124 3.29 3.16 1.29
CA LEU A 124 4.46 3.24 2.15
C LEU A 124 5.42 4.35 1.75
N GLU A 125 5.62 4.58 0.47
CA GLU A 125 6.50 5.66 0.00
C GLU A 125 5.85 7.05 0.22
N MET A 126 4.51 7.17 0.10
CA MET A 126 3.79 8.42 0.39
C MET A 126 3.87 8.81 1.86
N CYS A 127 3.68 7.87 2.79
CA CYS A 127 3.66 8.17 4.22
C CYS A 127 5.05 8.19 4.87
N LYS A 128 6.10 7.79 4.16
CA LYS A 128 7.46 7.56 4.69
C LYS A 128 8.04 8.77 5.39
N GLN A 129 7.99 9.97 4.78
CA GLN A 129 8.51 11.18 5.42
C GLN A 129 7.79 11.50 6.73
N ARG A 130 6.47 11.33 6.78
CA ARG A 130 5.68 11.54 8.00
C ARG A 130 6.03 10.53 9.09
N LEU A 131 6.28 9.28 8.73
CA LEU A 131 6.66 8.24 9.68
C LEU A 131 8.05 8.47 10.27
N TYR A 132 9.02 8.93 9.48
CA TYR A 132 10.38 9.22 9.96
C TYR A 132 10.46 10.49 10.80
N ASN A 133 9.68 11.52 10.51
CA ASN A 133 9.68 12.77 11.25
C ASN A 133 8.68 12.72 12.41
N GLN A 134 9.18 12.59 13.63
CA GLN A 134 8.35 12.50 14.84
C GLN A 134 7.44 13.74 15.07
N ALA A 135 7.86 14.90 14.58
CA ALA A 135 7.10 16.14 14.67
C ALA A 135 6.20 16.41 13.44
N ALA A 136 6.13 15.48 12.49
CA ALA A 136 5.35 15.68 11.28
C ALA A 136 3.85 15.80 11.58
N PRO A 137 3.16 16.77 10.99
CA PRO A 137 1.71 16.78 11.01
C PRO A 137 1.14 15.47 10.46
N LYS A 138 0.04 14.99 11.03
CA LYS A 138 -0.64 13.76 10.60
C LYS A 138 0.21 12.47 10.66
N ARG A 139 1.28 12.46 11.48
CA ARG A 139 2.09 11.26 11.71
C ARG A 139 1.26 10.14 12.34
N GLU A 140 0.41 10.47 13.31
CA GLU A 140 -0.44 9.47 13.97
C GLU A 140 -1.50 8.92 13.00
N GLY A 141 -1.99 9.71 12.05
CA GLY A 141 -2.82 9.23 10.95
C GLY A 141 -2.10 8.20 10.07
N ALA A 142 -0.83 8.46 9.73
CA ALA A 142 -0.02 7.49 8.99
C ALA A 142 0.24 6.20 9.79
N ARG A 143 0.45 6.29 11.11
CA ARG A 143 0.59 5.10 11.98
C ARG A 143 -0.72 4.30 12.05
N PHE A 144 -1.85 4.99 12.18
CA PHE A 144 -3.16 4.37 12.16
C PHE A 144 -3.40 3.60 10.85
N ALA A 145 -3.23 4.26 9.70
CA ALA A 145 -3.46 3.63 8.41
C ALA A 145 -2.48 2.48 8.11
N LEU A 146 -1.21 2.63 8.52
CA LEU A 146 -0.21 1.56 8.41
C LEU A 146 -0.57 0.35 9.27
N TYR A 147 -0.99 0.58 10.54
CA TYR A 147 -1.41 -0.49 11.45
C TYR A 147 -2.60 -1.26 10.90
N HIS A 148 -3.68 -0.56 10.54
CA HIS A 148 -4.89 -1.17 10.02
C HIS A 148 -4.68 -1.83 8.66
N GLY A 149 -3.94 -1.18 7.76
CA GLY A 149 -3.61 -1.71 6.43
C GLY A 149 -2.82 -3.01 6.52
N LEU A 150 -1.71 -3.00 7.27
CA LEU A 150 -0.86 -4.18 7.39
C LEU A 150 -1.55 -5.31 8.15
N LYS A 151 -2.24 -5.02 9.28
CA LYS A 151 -2.99 -6.03 10.03
C LYS A 151 -4.03 -6.72 9.15
N THR A 152 -4.81 -5.96 8.41
CA THR A 152 -5.86 -6.51 7.55
C THR A 152 -5.26 -7.37 6.43
N ILE A 153 -4.20 -6.92 5.76
CA ILE A 153 -3.52 -7.71 4.72
C ILE A 153 -2.96 -9.02 5.28
N VAL A 154 -2.36 -8.98 6.46
CA VAL A 154 -1.84 -10.19 7.14
C VAL A 154 -2.98 -11.16 7.47
N LEU A 155 -4.13 -10.67 7.96
CA LEU A 155 -5.33 -11.46 8.21
C LEU A 155 -5.90 -12.09 6.92
N LEU A 156 -5.99 -11.30 5.83
CA LEU A 156 -6.49 -11.80 4.54
C LEU A 156 -5.57 -12.86 3.93
N PHE A 157 -4.25 -12.76 4.14
CA PHE A 157 -3.30 -13.79 3.68
C PHE A 157 -3.23 -15.02 4.57
N ALA A 158 -3.70 -14.99 5.83
CA ALA A 158 -3.55 -16.08 6.76
C ALA A 158 -4.08 -17.46 6.26
N PRO A 159 -5.19 -17.56 5.52
CA PRO A 159 -5.63 -18.83 4.94
C PRO A 159 -4.66 -19.41 3.90
N PHE A 160 -3.90 -18.58 3.22
CA PHE A 160 -2.97 -18.97 2.16
C PHE A 160 -1.54 -19.17 2.67
N LEU A 161 -1.06 -18.30 3.54
CA LEU A 161 0.31 -18.19 4.03
C LEU A 161 0.34 -18.28 5.57
N PRO A 162 -0.14 -19.40 6.17
CA PRO A 162 -0.41 -19.48 7.61
C PRO A 162 0.82 -19.27 8.49
N PHE A 163 2.02 -19.65 8.04
CA PHE A 163 3.21 -19.57 8.89
C PHE A 163 3.79 -18.16 8.96
N VAL A 164 4.04 -17.51 7.82
CA VAL A 164 4.60 -16.15 7.83
C VAL A 164 3.64 -15.14 8.43
N THR A 165 2.33 -15.32 8.20
CA THR A 165 1.32 -14.43 8.79
C THR A 165 1.19 -14.59 10.28
N GLU A 166 1.31 -15.82 10.81
CA GLU A 166 1.36 -16.05 12.26
C GLU A 166 2.58 -15.39 12.90
N GLU A 167 3.77 -15.54 12.32
CA GLU A 167 4.99 -14.92 12.83
C GLU A 167 4.88 -13.38 12.86
N ILE A 168 4.39 -12.77 11.77
CA ILE A 168 4.15 -11.33 11.73
C ILE A 168 3.12 -10.91 12.79
N TYR A 169 2.03 -11.66 12.90
CA TYR A 169 0.95 -11.35 13.82
C TYR A 169 1.42 -11.42 15.28
N LEU A 170 2.14 -12.48 15.64
CA LEU A 170 2.69 -12.65 17.00
C LEU A 170 3.68 -11.53 17.36
N GLY A 171 4.52 -11.12 16.42
CA GLY A 171 5.52 -10.07 16.65
C GLY A 171 4.94 -8.66 16.76
N MET A 172 3.84 -8.36 16.08
CA MET A 172 3.38 -6.97 15.93
C MET A 172 1.98 -6.69 16.52
N PHE A 173 1.08 -7.65 16.51
CA PHE A 173 -0.35 -7.42 16.76
C PHE A 173 -0.92 -8.18 17.96
N ALA A 174 -0.42 -9.38 18.26
CA ALA A 174 -1.01 -10.29 19.24
C ALA A 174 -1.22 -9.67 20.61
N GLU A 175 -0.22 -8.92 21.11
CA GLU A 175 -0.30 -8.24 22.41
C GLU A 175 -1.34 -7.13 22.39
N LYS A 176 -1.35 -6.30 21.33
CA LYS A 176 -2.26 -5.15 21.17
C LYS A 176 -3.72 -5.61 20.99
N GLU A 177 -3.93 -6.66 20.19
CA GLU A 177 -5.27 -7.22 19.90
C GLU A 177 -5.74 -8.20 20.99
N ARG A 178 -4.85 -8.59 21.92
CA ARG A 178 -5.13 -9.58 22.99
C ARG A 178 -5.64 -10.93 22.45
N VAL A 179 -5.16 -11.33 21.28
CA VAL A 179 -5.47 -12.59 20.63
C VAL A 179 -4.17 -13.34 20.36
N THR A 180 -4.04 -14.54 20.89
CA THR A 180 -2.78 -15.30 20.97
C THR A 180 -2.31 -15.93 19.66
N SER A 181 -3.11 -15.90 18.60
CA SER A 181 -2.78 -16.44 17.28
C SER A 181 -3.66 -15.82 16.22
N ILE A 182 -3.12 -15.55 15.02
CA ILE A 182 -3.87 -15.04 13.88
C ILE A 182 -5.02 -15.97 13.49
N HIS A 183 -4.84 -17.28 13.66
CA HIS A 183 -5.84 -18.29 13.32
C HIS A 183 -7.06 -18.33 14.27
N ARG A 184 -7.03 -17.53 15.33
CA ARG A 184 -8.14 -17.28 16.25
C ARG A 184 -8.79 -15.92 16.05
N CYS A 185 -8.25 -15.10 15.17
CA CYS A 185 -8.83 -13.82 14.82
C CYS A 185 -10.12 -14.00 14.01
N ARG A 186 -10.99 -13.01 14.08
CA ARG A 186 -12.14 -12.92 13.19
C ARG A 186 -11.70 -12.47 11.81
N TRP A 187 -12.45 -12.90 10.80
CA TRP A 187 -12.29 -12.37 9.44
C TRP A 187 -12.53 -10.86 9.42
N PRO A 188 -11.72 -10.09 8.67
CA PRO A 188 -11.91 -8.65 8.56
C PRO A 188 -13.30 -8.28 8.01
N VAL A 189 -13.89 -7.24 8.58
CA VAL A 189 -15.19 -6.70 8.13
C VAL A 189 -14.94 -5.28 7.63
N ALA A 190 -15.52 -4.94 6.48
CA ALA A 190 -15.40 -3.60 5.92
C ALA A 190 -16.15 -2.58 6.78
N GLU A 191 -15.53 -1.43 6.97
CA GLU A 191 -16.01 -0.32 7.78
C GLU A 191 -16.47 0.83 6.87
N ALA A 192 -17.78 0.98 6.66
CA ALA A 192 -18.36 1.93 5.71
C ALA A 192 -17.93 3.41 5.94
N TRP A 193 -17.59 3.81 7.17
CA TRP A 193 -17.12 5.16 7.46
C TRP A 193 -15.76 5.51 6.87
N LEU A 194 -15.00 4.50 6.42
CA LEU A 194 -13.73 4.66 5.72
C LEU A 194 -13.85 4.74 4.20
N GLU A 195 -15.01 4.43 3.63
CA GLU A 195 -15.24 4.47 2.18
C GLU A 195 -15.48 5.92 1.73
N ASP A 196 -14.72 6.38 0.71
CA ASP A 196 -14.79 7.75 0.20
C ASP A 196 -14.31 7.82 -1.26
N GLU A 197 -15.25 7.89 -2.20
CA GLU A 197 -14.97 7.91 -3.64
C GLU A 197 -14.12 9.12 -4.08
N MET A 198 -14.31 10.30 -3.46
CA MET A 198 -13.53 11.49 -3.78
C MET A 198 -12.06 11.33 -3.39
N VAL A 199 -11.82 10.70 -2.24
CA VAL A 199 -10.47 10.38 -1.78
C VAL A 199 -9.81 9.32 -2.67
N GLU A 200 -10.58 8.39 -3.22
CA GLU A 200 -10.05 7.39 -4.15
C GLU A 200 -9.56 8.03 -5.44
N SER A 201 -10.30 8.95 -6.02
CA SER A 201 -9.86 9.72 -7.19
C SER A 201 -8.56 10.51 -6.91
N THR A 202 -8.45 11.09 -5.72
CA THR A 202 -7.21 11.78 -5.29
C THR A 202 -6.05 10.79 -5.19
N GLY A 203 -6.26 9.63 -4.59
CA GLY A 203 -5.25 8.60 -4.45
C GLY A 203 -4.78 8.03 -5.79
N GLU A 204 -5.70 7.80 -6.72
CA GLU A 204 -5.36 7.39 -8.09
C GLU A 204 -4.48 8.43 -8.79
N ALA A 205 -4.78 9.72 -8.62
CA ALA A 205 -3.93 10.80 -9.12
C ALA A 205 -2.54 10.79 -8.48
N LEU A 206 -2.44 10.59 -7.16
CA LEU A 206 -1.15 10.45 -6.46
C LEU A 206 -0.32 9.28 -7.03
N VAL A 207 -0.94 8.13 -7.25
CA VAL A 207 -0.30 6.96 -7.86
C VAL A 207 0.12 7.23 -9.31
N GLY A 208 -0.73 7.89 -10.09
CA GLY A 208 -0.44 8.31 -11.46
C GLY A 208 0.77 9.23 -11.54
N ILE A 209 0.80 10.27 -10.72
CA ILE A 209 1.92 11.22 -10.62
C ILE A 209 3.21 10.49 -10.21
N ALA A 210 3.15 9.65 -9.16
CA ALA A 210 4.31 8.89 -8.71
C ALA A 210 4.85 7.95 -9.79
N THR A 211 3.97 7.30 -10.55
CA THR A 211 4.33 6.41 -11.65
C THR A 211 4.97 7.17 -12.80
N ALA A 212 4.42 8.34 -13.17
CA ALA A 212 4.97 9.18 -14.22
C ALA A 212 6.38 9.71 -13.86
N VAL A 213 6.58 10.11 -12.61
CA VAL A 213 7.89 10.57 -12.12
C VAL A 213 8.91 9.42 -12.08
N ARG A 214 8.50 8.21 -11.66
CA ARG A 214 9.40 7.02 -11.70
C ARG A 214 9.81 6.68 -13.14
N ARG A 215 8.85 6.75 -14.07
CA ARG A 215 9.12 6.55 -15.51
C ARG A 215 10.09 7.59 -16.04
N TYR A 216 9.85 8.87 -15.75
CA TYR A 216 10.76 9.95 -16.11
C TYR A 216 12.20 9.69 -15.63
N LYS A 217 12.37 9.35 -14.34
CA LYS A 217 13.69 9.03 -13.79
C LYS A 217 14.35 7.86 -14.54
N SER A 218 13.57 6.81 -14.87
CA SER A 218 14.07 5.65 -15.61
C SER A 218 14.49 6.02 -17.04
N GLU A 219 13.72 6.84 -17.76
CA GLU A 219 14.02 7.31 -19.12
C GLU A 219 15.26 8.19 -19.15
N LYS A 220 15.51 8.95 -18.08
CA LYS A 220 16.72 9.77 -17.89
C LYS A 220 17.91 9.00 -17.31
N ASN A 221 17.78 7.67 -17.09
CA ASN A 221 18.78 6.84 -16.41
C ASN A 221 19.14 7.35 -14.99
N LEU A 222 18.21 8.03 -14.31
CA LEU A 222 18.37 8.49 -12.95
C LEU A 222 17.96 7.39 -11.95
N PRO A 223 18.70 7.19 -10.85
CA PRO A 223 18.25 6.36 -9.74
C PRO A 223 16.88 6.80 -9.22
N LEU A 224 16.02 5.88 -8.81
CA LEU A 224 14.73 6.23 -8.20
C LEU A 224 14.90 7.05 -6.91
N SER A 225 16.05 6.93 -6.25
CA SER A 225 16.43 7.70 -5.07
C SER A 225 16.87 9.13 -5.36
N THR A 226 17.01 9.55 -6.63
CA THR A 226 17.37 10.91 -7.00
C THR A 226 16.33 11.91 -6.51
N ASP A 227 16.77 12.94 -5.80
CA ASP A 227 15.89 14.03 -5.38
C ASP A 227 15.62 14.98 -6.57
N LEU A 228 14.37 15.42 -6.68
CA LEU A 228 13.94 16.41 -7.66
C LEU A 228 13.88 17.78 -6.98
N PRO A 229 14.49 18.84 -7.54
CA PRO A 229 14.46 20.15 -6.89
C PRO A 229 13.03 20.69 -6.75
N ARG A 230 12.25 20.60 -7.83
CA ARG A 230 10.92 21.20 -7.94
C ARG A 230 10.03 20.37 -8.86
N LEU A 231 8.76 20.28 -8.50
CA LEU A 231 7.70 19.66 -9.28
C LEU A 231 6.50 20.58 -9.31
N GLN A 232 6.04 20.92 -10.50
CA GLN A 232 4.79 21.66 -10.71
C GLN A 232 3.71 20.76 -11.25
N LEU A 233 2.49 20.94 -10.77
CA LEU A 233 1.29 20.21 -11.21
C LEU A 233 0.29 21.21 -11.77
N MET A 234 -0.02 21.12 -13.06
CA MET A 234 -1.16 21.77 -13.68
C MET A 234 -2.28 20.74 -13.76
N VAL A 235 -3.41 21.01 -13.11
CA VAL A 235 -4.52 20.07 -12.94
C VAL A 235 -5.79 20.71 -13.46
N GLU A 236 -6.38 20.13 -14.49
CA GLU A 236 -7.58 20.67 -15.15
C GLU A 236 -8.85 20.49 -14.30
N PRO A 237 -9.15 19.30 -13.69
CA PRO A 237 -10.34 19.13 -12.85
C PRO A 237 -10.21 19.93 -11.55
N THR A 238 -11.12 20.90 -11.34
CA THR A 238 -11.09 21.82 -10.19
C THR A 238 -11.16 21.09 -8.84
N GLU A 239 -11.98 20.06 -8.73
CA GLU A 239 -12.15 19.27 -7.50
C GLU A 239 -10.86 18.52 -7.15
N LEU A 240 -10.26 17.85 -8.14
CA LEU A 240 -9.00 17.14 -7.97
C LEU A 240 -7.85 18.10 -7.64
N ARG A 241 -7.83 19.28 -8.26
CA ARG A 241 -6.87 20.33 -7.96
C ARG A 241 -6.90 20.73 -6.48
N ALA A 242 -8.09 20.95 -5.95
CA ALA A 242 -8.27 21.31 -4.52
C ALA A 242 -7.73 20.23 -3.59
N THR A 243 -7.98 18.96 -3.87
CA THR A 243 -7.52 17.85 -3.03
C THR A 243 -6.00 17.61 -3.14
N LEU A 244 -5.39 17.79 -4.32
CA LEU A 244 -3.95 17.62 -4.52
C LEU A 244 -3.11 18.71 -3.82
N ILE A 245 -3.66 19.91 -3.62
CA ILE A 245 -3.01 20.96 -2.80
C ILE A 245 -2.77 20.45 -1.37
N TRP A 246 -3.74 19.72 -0.79
CA TRP A 246 -3.64 19.15 0.57
C TRP A 246 -2.74 17.90 0.63
N ALA A 247 -2.46 17.27 -0.51
CA ALA A 247 -1.62 16.08 -0.62
C ALA A 247 -0.13 16.39 -0.87
N GLY A 248 0.28 17.65 -0.78
CA GLY A 248 1.65 18.09 -1.10
C GLY A 248 2.74 17.31 -0.36
N ALA A 249 2.56 17.03 0.93
CA ALA A 249 3.51 16.27 1.72
C ALA A 249 3.65 14.80 1.24
N ASP A 250 2.54 14.15 0.87
CA ASP A 250 2.53 12.80 0.34
C ASP A 250 3.21 12.75 -1.04
N LEU A 251 2.95 13.79 -1.88
CA LEU A 251 3.61 13.96 -3.18
C LEU A 251 5.11 14.17 -3.05
N MET A 252 5.56 15.07 -2.17
CA MET A 252 7.00 15.27 -1.90
C MET A 252 7.65 13.95 -1.46
N SER A 253 7.00 13.18 -0.61
CA SER A 253 7.53 11.90 -0.15
C SER A 253 7.71 10.90 -1.29
N VAL A 254 6.67 10.65 -2.08
CA VAL A 254 6.66 9.59 -3.11
C VAL A 254 7.47 9.96 -4.34
N THR A 255 7.55 11.26 -4.70
CA THR A 255 8.30 11.74 -5.86
C THR A 255 9.74 12.10 -5.54
N ARG A 256 10.04 12.31 -4.23
CA ARG A 256 11.28 12.89 -3.72
C ARG A 256 11.52 14.30 -4.23
N ALA A 257 10.46 15.07 -4.45
CA ALA A 257 10.57 16.47 -4.81
C ALA A 257 10.80 17.33 -3.56
N GLY A 258 11.74 18.27 -3.63
CA GLY A 258 11.99 19.24 -2.56
C GLY A 258 10.84 20.23 -2.42
N GLN A 259 10.16 20.52 -3.52
CA GLN A 259 9.01 21.40 -3.57
C GLN A 259 7.97 20.88 -4.56
N VAL A 260 6.69 20.91 -4.17
CA VAL A 260 5.54 20.58 -5.03
C VAL A 260 4.58 21.75 -5.03
N GLU A 261 4.22 22.23 -6.21
CA GLU A 261 3.31 23.36 -6.40
C GLU A 261 2.19 23.00 -7.38
N VAL A 262 0.96 23.34 -7.02
CA VAL A 262 -0.19 23.25 -7.95
C VAL A 262 -0.40 24.61 -8.58
N VAL A 263 -0.27 24.69 -9.91
CA VAL A 263 -0.20 25.94 -10.69
C VAL A 263 -1.29 26.01 -11.76
N ASP A 264 -1.53 27.20 -12.33
CA ASP A 264 -2.47 27.39 -13.45
C ASP A 264 -1.81 27.12 -14.81
N GLY A 265 -0.48 27.16 -14.88
CA GLY A 265 0.33 26.87 -16.05
C GLY A 265 1.75 26.51 -15.65
N LEU A 266 2.36 25.58 -16.36
CA LEU A 266 3.73 25.15 -16.09
C LEU A 266 4.73 26.24 -16.51
N ASP A 267 5.78 26.43 -15.72
CA ASP A 267 6.89 27.33 -16.07
C ASP A 267 7.60 26.82 -17.35
N PRO A 268 7.94 27.70 -18.31
CA PRO A 268 8.52 27.32 -19.61
C PRO A 268 9.86 26.57 -19.52
N GLY A 269 10.57 26.71 -18.40
CA GLY A 269 11.87 26.04 -18.17
C GLY A 269 11.79 24.63 -17.62
N LEU A 270 10.58 24.11 -17.37
CA LEU A 270 10.40 22.77 -16.83
C LEU A 270 10.18 21.75 -17.95
N GLU A 271 10.66 20.53 -17.74
CA GLU A 271 10.37 19.43 -18.63
C GLU A 271 8.95 18.89 -18.32
N ALA A 272 8.04 19.01 -19.30
CA ALA A 272 6.64 18.66 -19.12
C ALA A 272 6.39 17.18 -19.45
N ILE A 273 5.70 16.48 -18.57
CA ILE A 273 5.17 15.13 -18.79
C ILE A 273 3.66 15.11 -18.52
N HIS A 274 2.95 14.22 -19.20
CA HIS A 274 1.51 14.10 -19.08
C HIS A 274 1.11 12.85 -18.28
N VAL A 275 0.06 12.99 -17.48
CA VAL A 275 -0.61 11.90 -16.73
C VAL A 275 -2.08 11.91 -17.12
N ASP A 276 -2.68 10.74 -17.21
CA ASP A 276 -4.12 10.62 -17.49
C ASP A 276 -4.96 11.41 -16.46
N GLY A 277 -6.16 11.82 -16.86
CA GLY A 277 -7.05 12.58 -15.98
C GLY A 277 -6.82 14.09 -15.97
N GLY A 278 -6.16 14.66 -16.99
CA GLY A 278 -5.95 16.11 -17.12
C GLY A 278 -4.89 16.66 -16.17
N ILE A 279 -3.86 15.87 -15.88
CA ILE A 279 -2.72 16.26 -15.04
C ILE A 279 -1.48 16.41 -15.91
N HIS A 280 -0.84 17.58 -15.84
CA HIS A 280 0.44 17.85 -16.44
C HIS A 280 1.47 18.14 -15.36
N ILE A 281 2.65 17.54 -15.48
CA ILE A 281 3.72 17.66 -14.50
C ILE A 281 4.89 18.39 -15.15
N GLY A 282 5.36 19.46 -14.53
CA GLY A 282 6.61 20.12 -14.86
C GLY A 282 7.70 19.71 -13.87
N ILE A 283 8.81 19.19 -14.37
CA ILE A 283 9.96 18.75 -13.56
C ILE A 283 11.10 19.72 -13.75
N GLY A 284 11.63 20.24 -12.63
CA GLY A 284 12.80 21.12 -12.64
C GLY A 284 14.08 20.37 -13.03
N PRO A 285 15.07 21.06 -13.60
CA PRO A 285 16.33 20.43 -13.99
C PRO A 285 16.98 19.74 -12.77
N VAL A 286 17.36 18.50 -12.96
CA VAL A 286 18.16 17.76 -11.98
C VAL A 286 19.62 18.17 -12.22
N GLU A 287 20.29 18.70 -11.20
CA GLU A 287 21.72 18.94 -11.28
C GLU A 287 22.43 17.59 -11.49
N GLU A 288 23.13 17.44 -12.61
CA GLU A 288 23.97 16.27 -12.83
C GLU A 288 25.02 16.25 -11.72
N SER A 289 24.96 15.22 -10.87
CA SER A 289 26.02 14.99 -9.88
C SER A 289 27.32 14.75 -10.65
N ALA A 290 28.25 15.68 -10.52
CA ALA A 290 29.60 15.61 -11.13
C ALA A 290 30.41 14.43 -10.56
#